data_24ee3b3920725ef9cb15e24ed41a24b3
#
_entry.id   24ee3b3920725ef9cb15e24ed41a24b3
#
_cell.length_a   1.000
_cell.length_b   1.000
_cell.length_c   1.000
_cell.angle_alpha   90.00
_cell.angle_beta   90.00
_cell.angle_gamma   90.00
#
_symmetry.space_group_name_H-M   'P 1'
#
loop_
_entity.id
_entity.type
_entity.pdbx_description
1 polymer ?
#
loop_
_entity_poly.entity_id
_entity_poly.type
_entity_poly.pdbx_seq_one_letter_code
_entity_poly.pdbx_strand_id
1 'polypeptide(L)'
;MNFMELTMPLNHRWMPDEVLPTSVRFFLGPKDHQEKGIVVGSDTGTCLTLPSVFADFRKTTRIDELPVEKLVLRSTTVATISKGNEEEISRMDVEKALDTSRPAKGNALLIRTGWGDRSYHELEGGAYVLQSPHFSVEAAKYLGERMRDNESDLLLVDTALLGWPGNYLIPEWCSMLPTPFVASGEARMYLHLYNTNKAKADFAVEIEFARLGIMTVRKLVHCGRIKNPKVKVIVAPLQVVRGVAATCRVVAVED
;
A
#
# COMPACT_ATOMS: atom_id res chain seq x y z
N MET A 1 22.13 1.64 -16.07
CA MET A 1 20.79 1.36 -15.50
C MET A 1 20.90 0.35 -14.39
N ASN A 2 20.40 0.67 -13.20
CA ASN A 2 20.32 -0.22 -12.05
C ASN A 2 18.85 -0.49 -11.75
N PHE A 3 18.45 -1.76 -11.64
CA PHE A 3 17.08 -2.18 -11.36
C PHE A 3 16.96 -2.63 -9.91
N MET A 4 15.96 -2.10 -9.20
CA MET A 4 15.71 -2.42 -7.80
C MET A 4 14.29 -2.95 -7.63
N GLU A 5 14.17 -4.18 -7.11
CA GLU A 5 12.89 -4.77 -6.76
C GLU A 5 12.34 -4.11 -5.51
N LEU A 6 11.14 -3.55 -5.62
CA LEU A 6 10.42 -2.89 -4.52
C LEU A 6 9.16 -3.66 -4.10
N THR A 7 8.96 -4.86 -4.64
CA THR A 7 7.78 -5.68 -4.38
C THR A 7 7.96 -6.53 -3.13
N MET A 8 6.97 -6.52 -2.25
CA MET A 8 6.87 -7.50 -1.17
C MET A 8 6.61 -8.89 -1.75
N PRO A 9 7.47 -9.89 -1.52
CA PRO A 9 7.25 -11.23 -2.03
C PRO A 9 6.00 -11.87 -1.42
N LEU A 10 5.23 -12.57 -2.23
CA LEU A 10 4.10 -13.37 -1.75
C LEU A 10 4.61 -14.66 -1.11
N ASN A 11 4.17 -14.96 0.11
CA ASN A 11 4.54 -16.15 0.84
C ASN A 11 3.30 -16.85 1.41
N HIS A 12 3.07 -18.11 1.02
CA HIS A 12 1.91 -18.88 1.45
C HIS A 12 1.95 -19.32 2.92
N ARG A 13 3.11 -19.30 3.55
CA ARG A 13 3.28 -19.69 4.96
C ARG A 13 3.20 -18.51 5.90
N TRP A 14 3.49 -17.34 5.36
CA TRP A 14 3.58 -16.14 6.15
C TRP A 14 3.52 -14.89 5.24
N MET A 15 2.52 -14.07 5.49
CA MET A 15 2.40 -12.74 4.87
C MET A 15 2.34 -11.72 6.01
N PRO A 16 3.24 -10.74 6.04
CA PRO A 16 3.29 -9.75 7.12
C PRO A 16 2.04 -8.85 7.16
N ASP A 17 1.32 -8.76 6.07
CA ASP A 17 0.09 -7.98 5.94
C ASP A 17 -1.18 -8.81 6.08
N GLU A 18 -1.07 -10.05 6.51
CA GLU A 18 -2.19 -10.98 6.65
C GLU A 18 -3.02 -10.67 7.89
N VAL A 19 -3.91 -9.72 7.72
CA VAL A 19 -4.96 -9.40 8.69
C VAL A 19 -6.23 -10.18 8.41
N LEU A 20 -6.39 -10.62 7.15
CA LEU A 20 -7.54 -11.37 6.66
C LEU A 20 -7.14 -12.81 6.29
N PRO A 21 -8.02 -13.80 6.56
CA PRO A 21 -7.67 -15.22 6.49
C PRO A 21 -7.46 -15.79 5.07
N THR A 22 -7.26 -14.97 4.05
CA THR A 22 -7.35 -15.44 2.67
C THR A 22 -6.31 -14.84 1.73
N SER A 23 -5.22 -14.29 2.26
CA SER A 23 -4.36 -13.49 1.42
C SER A 23 -3.60 -14.28 0.36
N VAL A 24 -3.07 -15.45 0.68
CA VAL A 24 -2.35 -16.28 -0.30
C VAL A 24 -2.63 -17.77 -0.09
N ARG A 25 -3.09 -18.46 -1.12
CA ARG A 25 -3.23 -19.92 -1.13
C ARG A 25 -2.60 -20.52 -2.37
N PHE A 26 -1.70 -21.48 -2.15
CA PHE A 26 -1.12 -22.28 -3.21
C PHE A 26 -1.86 -23.61 -3.32
N PHE A 27 -2.24 -23.97 -4.51
CA PHE A 27 -2.80 -25.28 -4.82
C PHE A 27 -1.69 -26.19 -5.35
N LEU A 28 -1.39 -27.25 -4.60
CA LEU A 28 -0.43 -28.27 -5.05
C LEU A 28 -1.12 -29.19 -6.05
N GLY A 29 -0.43 -29.45 -7.14
CA GLY A 29 -0.86 -30.46 -8.12
C GLY A 29 -0.53 -31.90 -7.70
N PRO A 30 -0.86 -32.91 -8.51
CA PRO A 30 -0.36 -34.26 -8.36
C PRO A 30 1.16 -34.29 -8.27
N LYS A 31 1.75 -35.39 -7.76
CA LYS A 31 3.18 -35.52 -7.40
C LYS A 31 4.19 -34.98 -8.44
N ASP A 32 3.79 -34.92 -9.70
CA ASP A 32 4.64 -34.51 -10.82
C ASP A 32 4.48 -33.02 -11.19
N HIS A 33 3.60 -32.25 -10.51
CA HIS A 33 3.34 -30.84 -10.77
C HIS A 33 3.24 -30.11 -9.42
N GLN A 34 4.27 -29.32 -9.11
CA GLN A 34 4.42 -28.74 -7.78
C GLN A 34 3.39 -27.66 -7.46
N GLU A 35 2.91 -26.89 -8.43
CA GLU A 35 1.94 -25.82 -8.20
C GLU A 35 0.95 -25.71 -9.37
N LYS A 36 -0.34 -25.64 -9.09
CA LYS A 36 -1.39 -25.49 -10.10
C LYS A 36 -2.18 -24.20 -10.04
N GLY A 37 -2.07 -23.45 -8.97
CA GLY A 37 -2.80 -22.21 -8.84
C GLY A 37 -2.44 -21.43 -7.58
N ILE A 38 -2.64 -20.12 -7.67
CA ILE A 38 -2.49 -19.19 -6.55
C ILE A 38 -3.83 -18.47 -6.41
N VAL A 39 -4.39 -18.43 -5.20
CA VAL A 39 -5.44 -17.48 -4.83
C VAL A 39 -4.78 -16.37 -4.02
N VAL A 40 -4.96 -15.15 -4.45
CA VAL A 40 -4.39 -13.97 -3.82
C VAL A 40 -5.45 -12.87 -3.75
N GLY A 41 -5.55 -12.20 -2.62
CA GLY A 41 -6.40 -11.03 -2.47
C GLY A 41 -5.87 -9.85 -3.30
N SER A 42 -6.75 -9.02 -3.80
CA SER A 42 -6.37 -7.84 -4.59
C SER A 42 -5.53 -6.82 -3.82
N ASP A 43 -5.57 -6.87 -2.50
CA ASP A 43 -4.85 -5.98 -1.57
C ASP A 43 -3.69 -6.68 -0.83
N THR A 44 -3.31 -7.87 -1.26
CA THR A 44 -2.25 -8.67 -0.64
C THR A 44 -0.88 -8.31 -1.18
N GLY A 45 0.11 -8.14 -0.29
CA GLY A 45 1.46 -7.72 -0.65
C GLY A 45 1.47 -6.32 -1.25
N THR A 46 2.46 -6.02 -2.09
CA THR A 46 2.49 -4.75 -2.82
C THR A 46 1.32 -4.67 -3.78
N CYS A 47 0.48 -3.65 -3.66
CA CYS A 47 -0.76 -3.52 -4.41
C CYS A 47 -0.99 -2.11 -4.94
N LEU A 48 -1.55 -2.03 -6.16
CA LEU A 48 -2.10 -0.82 -6.75
C LEU A 48 -3.58 -0.72 -6.39
N THR A 49 -4.02 0.43 -5.91
CA THR A 49 -5.42 0.77 -5.66
C THR A 49 -5.80 1.99 -6.48
N LEU A 50 -6.91 1.88 -7.23
CA LEU A 50 -7.45 2.98 -8.03
C LEU A 50 -8.43 3.82 -7.21
N PRO A 51 -8.60 5.11 -7.53
CA PRO A 51 -9.61 5.97 -6.90
C PRO A 51 -11.02 5.39 -6.92
N SER A 52 -11.31 4.58 -7.91
CA SER A 52 -12.61 3.92 -8.12
C SER A 52 -13.01 2.93 -7.02
N VAL A 53 -12.11 2.56 -6.10
CA VAL A 53 -12.48 1.80 -4.90
C VAL A 53 -13.48 2.56 -4.03
N PHE A 54 -13.38 3.89 -3.99
CA PHE A 54 -14.18 4.77 -3.13
C PHE A 54 -15.18 5.64 -3.90
N ALA A 55 -15.30 5.49 -5.22
CA ALA A 55 -16.15 6.29 -6.08
C ALA A 55 -17.27 5.44 -6.74
N ASP A 56 -18.30 6.12 -7.30
CA ASP A 56 -19.33 5.43 -8.08
C ASP A 56 -18.71 4.67 -9.25
N PHE A 57 -18.82 3.35 -9.18
CA PHE A 57 -18.24 2.38 -10.11
C PHE A 57 -18.60 2.60 -11.60
N ARG A 58 -19.57 3.41 -11.91
CA ARG A 58 -20.08 3.60 -13.28
C ARG A 58 -19.27 4.58 -14.12
N LYS A 59 -18.43 5.40 -13.50
CA LYS A 59 -17.72 6.52 -14.17
C LYS A 59 -16.20 6.51 -14.01
N THR A 60 -15.63 5.44 -13.50
CA THR A 60 -14.22 5.43 -13.09
C THR A 60 -13.41 4.38 -13.84
N THR A 61 -12.16 4.71 -14.14
CA THR A 61 -11.19 3.83 -14.80
C THR A 61 -11.00 2.52 -14.00
N ARG A 62 -10.84 1.41 -14.71
CA ARG A 62 -10.54 0.08 -14.18
C ARG A 62 -9.09 -0.28 -14.48
N ILE A 63 -8.56 -1.31 -13.80
CA ILE A 63 -7.17 -1.74 -14.01
C ILE A 63 -6.93 -2.19 -15.46
N ASP A 64 -7.88 -2.91 -16.04
CA ASP A 64 -7.83 -3.38 -17.43
C ASP A 64 -8.02 -2.27 -18.47
N GLU A 65 -8.50 -1.11 -18.06
CA GLU A 65 -8.67 0.09 -18.89
C GLU A 65 -7.55 1.13 -18.70
N LEU A 66 -6.65 0.90 -17.74
CA LEU A 66 -5.62 1.87 -17.38
C LEU A 66 -4.52 1.90 -18.45
N PRO A 67 -4.21 3.08 -19.04
CA PRO A 67 -3.13 3.20 -20.00
C PRO A 67 -1.78 2.78 -19.40
N VAL A 68 -1.03 1.95 -20.09
CA VAL A 68 0.25 1.39 -19.61
C VAL A 68 1.28 2.49 -19.34
N GLU A 69 1.21 3.60 -20.06
CA GLU A 69 2.07 4.78 -19.90
C GLU A 69 1.95 5.43 -18.54
N LYS A 70 0.82 5.23 -17.86
CA LYS A 70 0.62 5.71 -16.49
C LYS A 70 1.40 4.89 -15.45
N LEU A 71 1.86 3.70 -15.80
CA LEU A 71 2.45 2.75 -14.88
C LEU A 71 3.90 2.36 -15.22
N VAL A 72 4.29 2.46 -16.48
CA VAL A 72 5.59 1.98 -16.95
C VAL A 72 6.56 3.14 -17.17
N LEU A 73 7.76 3.01 -16.61
CA LEU A 73 8.85 4.00 -16.71
C LEU A 73 8.42 5.41 -16.27
N ARG A 74 7.51 5.48 -15.28
CA ARG A 74 7.05 6.75 -14.73
C ARG A 74 8.19 7.48 -14.03
N SER A 75 8.48 8.69 -14.47
CA SER A 75 9.37 9.59 -13.73
C SER A 75 8.82 9.78 -12.33
N THR A 76 9.65 9.54 -11.33
CA THR A 76 9.24 9.50 -9.92
C THR A 76 10.20 10.28 -9.07
N THR A 77 9.68 11.16 -8.23
CA THR A 77 10.46 11.84 -7.21
C THR A 77 10.35 11.06 -5.90
N VAL A 78 11.49 10.84 -5.24
CA VAL A 78 11.57 10.14 -3.96
C VAL A 78 11.65 11.16 -2.83
N ALA A 79 10.68 11.14 -1.94
CA ALA A 79 10.65 11.93 -0.72
C ALA A 79 10.85 11.02 0.50
N THR A 80 11.58 11.49 1.51
CA THR A 80 11.85 10.71 2.73
C THR A 80 11.15 11.35 3.92
N ILE A 81 10.36 10.56 4.63
CA ILE A 81 9.70 10.91 5.90
C ILE A 81 10.00 9.79 6.88
N SER A 82 11.14 9.84 7.55
CA SER A 82 11.51 8.80 8.52
C SER A 82 10.54 8.76 9.68
N LYS A 83 9.93 7.60 9.91
CA LYS A 83 8.94 7.37 10.97
C LYS A 83 9.21 6.06 11.71
N GLY A 84 8.89 6.06 13.01
CA GLY A 84 8.90 4.89 13.86
C GLY A 84 7.60 4.09 13.77
N ASN A 85 7.47 3.10 14.68
CA ASN A 85 6.28 2.29 14.82
C ASN A 85 5.09 3.15 15.24
N GLU A 86 3.94 2.98 14.58
CA GLU A 86 2.66 3.65 14.88
C GLU A 86 2.69 5.19 14.78
N GLU A 87 3.79 5.76 14.30
CA GLU A 87 3.91 7.20 14.20
C GLU A 87 3.05 7.78 13.09
N GLU A 88 2.35 8.86 13.43
CA GLU A 88 1.58 9.64 12.47
C GLU A 88 2.51 10.47 11.58
N ILE A 89 2.25 10.42 10.28
CA ILE A 89 2.82 11.34 9.28
C ILE A 89 1.95 12.59 9.26
N SER A 90 2.45 13.66 9.86
CA SER A 90 1.76 14.92 9.95
C SER A 90 1.86 15.75 8.65
N ARG A 91 1.03 16.78 8.56
CA ARG A 91 1.14 17.78 7.49
C ARG A 91 2.53 18.41 7.42
N MET A 92 3.12 18.77 8.55
CA MET A 92 4.46 19.37 8.60
C MET A 92 5.55 18.43 8.06
N ASP A 93 5.43 17.11 8.33
CA ASP A 93 6.36 16.13 7.77
C ASP A 93 6.29 16.12 6.24
N VAL A 94 5.07 16.17 5.69
CA VAL A 94 4.83 16.23 4.24
C VAL A 94 5.37 17.51 3.64
N GLU A 95 5.09 18.67 4.24
CA GLU A 95 5.60 19.97 3.79
C GLU A 95 7.12 19.95 3.68
N LYS A 96 7.80 19.56 4.75
CA LYS A 96 9.27 19.46 4.81
C LYS A 96 9.82 18.49 3.74
N ALA A 97 9.17 17.35 3.55
CA ALA A 97 9.62 16.36 2.58
C ALA A 97 9.46 16.85 1.13
N LEU A 98 8.37 17.54 0.82
CA LEU A 98 8.13 18.12 -0.50
C LEU A 98 9.08 19.29 -0.80
N ASP A 99 9.34 20.16 0.18
CA ASP A 99 10.29 21.27 0.03
C ASP A 99 11.71 20.76 -0.23
N THR A 100 12.08 19.63 0.38
CA THR A 100 13.39 19.02 0.19
C THR A 100 13.50 18.30 -1.16
N SER A 101 12.50 17.49 -1.51
CA SER A 101 12.53 16.62 -2.70
C SER A 101 12.18 17.37 -4.00
N ARG A 102 11.40 18.44 -3.90
CA ARG A 102 10.96 19.30 -5.03
C ARG A 102 10.43 18.48 -6.20
N PRO A 103 9.26 17.83 -6.05
CA PRO A 103 8.70 17.00 -7.10
C PRO A 103 8.52 17.79 -8.41
N ALA A 104 8.98 17.24 -9.52
CA ALA A 104 8.75 17.85 -10.81
C ALA A 104 7.33 17.59 -11.30
N LYS A 105 6.81 18.52 -12.10
CA LYS A 105 5.46 18.45 -12.66
C LYS A 105 5.22 17.14 -13.42
N GLY A 106 4.11 16.48 -13.17
CA GLY A 106 3.73 15.23 -13.78
C GLY A 106 4.47 13.99 -13.27
N ASN A 107 5.46 14.14 -12.37
CA ASN A 107 6.14 13.01 -11.78
C ASN A 107 5.21 12.27 -10.78
N ALA A 108 5.34 10.95 -10.73
CA ALA A 108 4.86 10.18 -9.58
C ALA A 108 5.66 10.57 -8.32
N LEU A 109 5.08 10.35 -7.16
CA LEU A 109 5.73 10.58 -5.88
C LEU A 109 5.89 9.27 -5.12
N LEU A 110 7.12 8.96 -4.70
CA LEU A 110 7.41 7.87 -3.78
C LEU A 110 7.78 8.45 -2.42
N ILE A 111 6.98 8.15 -1.40
CA ILE A 111 7.30 8.47 -0.01
C ILE A 111 7.83 7.22 0.66
N ARG A 112 9.08 7.28 1.13
CA ARG A 112 9.69 6.22 1.92
C ARG A 112 9.76 6.63 3.38
N THR A 113 9.27 5.78 4.27
CA THR A 113 9.33 5.97 5.72
C THR A 113 10.44 5.16 6.36
N GLY A 114 10.93 4.14 5.66
CA GLY A 114 11.81 3.10 6.14
C GLY A 114 11.06 1.91 6.75
N TRP A 115 9.71 1.94 6.73
CA TRP A 115 8.89 0.88 7.29
C TRP A 115 9.07 -0.44 6.54
N GLY A 116 8.94 -0.45 5.21
CA GLY A 116 9.08 -1.65 4.39
C GLY A 116 10.46 -2.29 4.47
N ASP A 117 11.52 -1.49 4.61
CA ASP A 117 12.89 -1.99 4.75
C ASP A 117 13.14 -2.64 6.10
N ARG A 118 12.59 -2.07 7.17
CA ARG A 118 12.82 -2.48 8.55
C ARG A 118 11.92 -3.64 8.98
N SER A 119 10.63 -3.54 8.66
CA SER A 119 9.60 -4.36 9.28
C SER A 119 9.24 -5.60 8.47
N TYR A 120 9.54 -5.60 7.18
CA TYR A 120 9.23 -6.70 6.28
C TYR A 120 9.80 -8.05 6.72
N HIS A 121 10.97 -8.05 7.38
CA HIS A 121 11.63 -9.26 7.87
C HIS A 121 11.50 -9.47 9.38
N GLU A 122 11.09 -8.46 10.12
CA GLU A 122 11.15 -8.44 11.58
C GLU A 122 9.80 -8.67 12.25
N LEU A 123 8.70 -8.37 11.55
CA LEU A 123 7.35 -8.43 12.12
C LEU A 123 6.53 -9.52 11.47
N GLU A 124 5.90 -10.33 12.29
CA GLU A 124 5.01 -11.40 11.88
C GLU A 124 3.54 -10.99 11.97
N GLY A 125 2.73 -11.52 11.07
CA GLY A 125 1.26 -11.37 11.09
C GLY A 125 0.78 -9.94 11.10
N GLY A 126 -0.25 -9.69 11.88
CA GLY A 126 -0.89 -8.38 11.99
C GLY A 126 0.01 -7.25 12.51
N ALA A 127 1.13 -7.56 13.17
CA ALA A 127 2.03 -6.55 13.72
C ALA A 127 2.62 -5.64 12.65
N TYR A 128 2.91 -6.16 11.45
CA TYR A 128 3.36 -5.34 10.31
C TYR A 128 2.35 -4.25 9.94
N VAL A 129 1.08 -4.58 9.93
CA VAL A 129 0.01 -3.64 9.59
C VAL A 129 -0.24 -2.68 10.74
N LEU A 130 -0.37 -3.21 11.96
CA LEU A 130 -0.77 -2.43 13.14
C LEU A 130 0.24 -1.38 13.56
N GLN A 131 1.51 -1.72 13.46
CA GLN A 131 2.60 -0.83 13.85
C GLN A 131 3.10 0.05 12.70
N SER A 132 2.46 -0.03 11.54
CA SER A 132 2.84 0.80 10.39
C SER A 132 2.64 2.28 10.68
N PRO A 133 3.59 3.14 10.26
CA PRO A 133 3.33 4.57 10.16
C PRO A 133 2.13 4.84 9.25
N HIS A 134 1.43 5.93 9.49
CA HIS A 134 0.21 6.26 8.75
C HIS A 134 0.05 7.78 8.60
N PHE A 135 -0.64 8.21 7.56
CA PHE A 135 -0.93 9.63 7.36
C PHE A 135 -2.10 10.09 8.24
N SER A 136 -2.00 11.30 8.77
CA SER A 136 -3.18 12.00 9.25
C SER A 136 -4.06 12.41 8.05
N VAL A 137 -5.34 12.64 8.29
CA VAL A 137 -6.28 13.12 7.25
C VAL A 137 -5.82 14.47 6.71
N GLU A 138 -5.31 15.34 7.58
CA GLU A 138 -4.79 16.65 7.19
C GLU A 138 -3.55 16.53 6.30
N ALA A 139 -2.64 15.60 6.61
CA ALA A 139 -1.47 15.31 5.78
C ALA A 139 -1.88 14.78 4.40
N ALA A 140 -2.83 13.85 4.36
CA ALA A 140 -3.35 13.27 3.12
C ALA A 140 -4.02 14.34 2.22
N LYS A 141 -4.84 15.19 2.82
CA LYS A 141 -5.47 16.31 2.11
C LYS A 141 -4.43 17.25 1.50
N TYR A 142 -3.48 17.71 2.32
CA TYR A 142 -2.41 18.61 1.86
C TYR A 142 -1.58 17.95 0.75
N LEU A 143 -1.12 16.72 0.97
CA LEU A 143 -0.33 15.98 -0.01
C LEU A 143 -1.09 15.80 -1.33
N GLY A 144 -2.35 15.38 -1.25
CA GLY A 144 -3.21 15.18 -2.42
C GLY A 144 -3.41 16.48 -3.23
N GLU A 145 -3.67 17.60 -2.55
CA GLU A 145 -3.78 18.91 -3.19
C GLU A 145 -2.47 19.30 -3.89
N ARG A 146 -1.32 19.14 -3.22
CA ARG A 146 0.00 19.40 -3.81
C ARG A 146 0.33 18.51 -5.00
N MET A 147 -0.06 17.22 -4.94
CA MET A 147 0.11 16.29 -6.05
C MET A 147 -0.77 16.70 -7.24
N ARG A 148 -2.05 17.03 -7.01
CA ARG A 148 -2.95 17.50 -8.06
C ARG A 148 -2.43 18.77 -8.72
N ASP A 149 -2.01 19.77 -7.93
CA ASP A 149 -1.49 21.05 -8.45
C ASP A 149 -0.22 20.83 -9.28
N ASN A 150 0.53 19.78 -8.97
CA ASN A 150 1.74 19.34 -9.69
C ASN A 150 1.43 18.33 -10.82
N GLU A 151 0.16 18.08 -11.15
CA GLU A 151 -0.28 17.10 -12.16
C GLU A 151 0.24 15.67 -11.90
N SER A 152 0.43 15.31 -10.65
CA SER A 152 0.87 13.99 -10.20
C SER A 152 -0.36 13.14 -9.86
N ASP A 153 -0.45 11.94 -10.43
CA ASP A 153 -1.61 11.05 -10.28
C ASP A 153 -1.26 9.68 -9.66
N LEU A 154 0.00 9.49 -9.24
CA LEU A 154 0.48 8.23 -8.68
C LEU A 154 1.33 8.47 -7.43
N LEU A 155 0.83 7.95 -6.30
CA LEU A 155 1.53 7.91 -5.01
C LEU A 155 2.01 6.50 -4.70
N LEU A 156 3.29 6.35 -4.38
CA LEU A 156 3.90 5.10 -3.94
C LEU A 156 4.38 5.26 -2.50
N VAL A 157 4.10 4.28 -1.64
CA VAL A 157 4.51 4.31 -0.23
C VAL A 157 4.99 2.95 0.27
N ASP A 158 5.88 2.95 1.22
CA ASP A 158 6.37 1.74 1.90
C ASP A 158 5.57 1.39 3.17
N THR A 159 4.56 2.19 3.53
CA THR A 159 3.67 1.89 4.65
C THR A 159 2.71 0.74 4.33
N ALA A 160 2.27 0.02 5.33
CA ALA A 160 1.31 -1.07 5.15
C ALA A 160 -0.07 -0.55 4.72
N LEU A 161 -0.50 0.55 5.33
CA LEU A 161 -1.75 1.25 5.06
C LEU A 161 -1.48 2.74 4.89
N LEU A 162 -2.42 3.49 4.33
CA LEU A 162 -2.30 4.95 4.23
C LEU A 162 -2.78 5.62 5.50
N GLY A 163 -3.99 5.27 5.97
CA GLY A 163 -4.55 5.77 7.20
C GLY A 163 -4.19 4.91 8.42
N TRP A 164 -4.69 5.33 9.59
CA TRP A 164 -4.44 4.61 10.84
C TRP A 164 -5.00 3.17 10.79
N PRO A 165 -4.21 2.15 11.14
CA PRO A 165 -4.62 0.75 11.03
C PRO A 165 -5.95 0.41 11.72
N GLY A 166 -6.26 1.07 12.84
CA GLY A 166 -7.53 0.89 13.54
C GLY A 166 -8.77 1.22 12.72
N ASN A 167 -8.65 2.05 11.69
CA ASN A 167 -9.77 2.43 10.83
C ASN A 167 -10.19 1.32 9.85
N TYR A 168 -9.38 0.28 9.68
CA TYR A 168 -9.64 -0.83 8.76
C TYR A 168 -10.25 -2.05 9.47
N LEU A 169 -10.42 -1.98 10.78
CA LEU A 169 -11.00 -3.07 11.56
C LEU A 169 -12.53 -3.02 11.49
N ILE A 170 -13.10 -3.81 10.61
CA ILE A 170 -14.54 -3.95 10.48
C ILE A 170 -15.00 -5.17 11.30
N PRO A 171 -16.03 -5.05 12.15
CA PRO A 171 -16.51 -6.14 13.01
C PRO A 171 -16.85 -7.41 12.25
N GLU A 172 -17.47 -7.25 11.09
CA GLU A 172 -17.86 -8.35 10.23
C GLU A 172 -16.63 -9.16 9.78
N TRP A 173 -15.50 -8.51 9.55
CA TRP A 173 -14.26 -9.20 9.19
C TRP A 173 -13.68 -9.97 10.36
N CYS A 174 -13.75 -9.41 11.58
CA CYS A 174 -13.31 -10.12 12.78
C CYS A 174 -14.11 -11.40 13.04
N SER A 175 -15.42 -11.42 12.70
CA SER A 175 -16.26 -12.61 12.83
C SER A 175 -15.96 -13.70 11.78
N MET A 176 -15.36 -13.35 10.66
CA MET A 176 -14.96 -14.28 9.60
C MET A 176 -13.57 -14.89 9.80
N LEU A 177 -12.81 -14.41 10.79
CA LEU A 177 -11.46 -14.91 11.06
C LEU A 177 -11.51 -16.37 11.56
N PRO A 178 -10.59 -17.24 11.12
CA PRO A 178 -10.48 -18.60 11.65
C PRO A 178 -10.26 -18.60 13.16
N THR A 179 -10.83 -19.58 13.87
CA THR A 179 -10.69 -19.72 15.33
C THR A 179 -9.24 -19.61 15.85
N PRO A 180 -8.21 -20.16 15.16
CA PRO A 180 -6.82 -19.98 15.58
C PRO A 180 -6.35 -18.54 15.58
N PHE A 181 -6.81 -17.73 14.62
CA PHE A 181 -6.48 -16.30 14.56
C PHE A 181 -7.19 -15.52 15.69
N VAL A 182 -8.46 -15.80 15.94
CA VAL A 182 -9.22 -15.17 17.05
C VAL A 182 -8.60 -15.51 18.41
N ALA A 183 -7.93 -16.64 18.54
CA ALA A 183 -7.22 -17.05 19.76
C ALA A 183 -5.84 -16.40 19.90
N SER A 184 -5.30 -15.80 18.84
CA SER A 184 -4.01 -15.11 18.90
C SER A 184 -4.08 -13.82 19.73
N GLY A 185 -2.95 -13.43 20.33
CA GLY A 185 -2.87 -12.17 21.08
C GLY A 185 -3.18 -10.94 20.22
N GLU A 186 -2.86 -11.02 18.93
CA GLU A 186 -3.10 -9.99 17.94
C GLU A 186 -4.59 -9.79 17.67
N ALA A 187 -5.35 -10.85 17.47
CA ALA A 187 -6.80 -10.76 17.33
C ALA A 187 -7.47 -10.15 18.57
N ARG A 188 -6.97 -10.44 19.78
CA ARG A 188 -7.44 -9.82 21.02
C ARG A 188 -7.16 -8.31 21.04
N MET A 189 -6.03 -7.88 20.52
CA MET A 189 -5.69 -6.47 20.40
C MET A 189 -6.61 -5.76 19.41
N TYR A 190 -6.92 -6.37 18.26
CA TYR A 190 -7.91 -5.85 17.31
C TYR A 190 -9.29 -5.71 17.94
N LEU A 191 -9.77 -6.76 18.62
CA LEU A 191 -11.04 -6.73 19.34
C LEU A 191 -11.05 -5.66 20.42
N HIS A 192 -9.92 -5.44 21.12
CA HIS A 192 -9.80 -4.39 22.13
C HIS A 192 -9.89 -2.99 21.52
N LEU A 193 -9.16 -2.72 20.44
CA LEU A 193 -9.21 -1.46 19.70
C LEU A 193 -10.63 -1.19 19.18
N TYR A 194 -11.29 -2.21 18.66
CA TYR A 194 -12.67 -2.13 18.21
C TYR A 194 -13.65 -1.83 19.36
N ASN A 195 -13.59 -2.61 20.45
CA ASN A 195 -14.48 -2.45 21.60
C ASN A 195 -14.29 -1.11 22.33
N THR A 196 -13.17 -0.44 22.17
CA THR A 196 -12.92 0.89 22.76
C THR A 196 -13.43 2.04 21.88
N ASN A 197 -14.20 1.77 20.81
CA ASN A 197 -14.64 2.77 19.81
C ASN A 197 -13.53 3.61 19.20
N LYS A 198 -12.27 3.17 19.32
CA LYS A 198 -11.13 3.81 18.66
C LYS A 198 -10.98 3.37 17.20
N ALA A 199 -11.52 2.18 16.86
CA ALA A 199 -11.59 1.70 15.50
C ALA A 199 -12.95 2.10 14.90
N LYS A 200 -12.95 3.08 14.01
CA LYS A 200 -14.06 3.33 13.09
C LYS A 200 -13.57 2.94 11.71
N ALA A 201 -14.36 2.18 10.96
CA ALA A 201 -14.10 1.95 9.54
C ALA A 201 -14.22 3.28 8.80
N ASP A 202 -13.14 3.97 8.72
CA ASP A 202 -13.03 5.33 8.27
C ASP A 202 -11.84 5.39 7.30
N PHE A 203 -12.10 5.22 6.05
CA PHE A 203 -11.11 5.34 4.98
C PHE A 203 -10.82 6.81 4.61
N ALA A 204 -10.89 7.72 5.57
CA ALA A 204 -10.81 9.16 5.33
C ALA A 204 -9.54 9.56 4.58
N VAL A 205 -8.40 8.94 4.89
CA VAL A 205 -7.13 9.19 4.21
C VAL A 205 -7.18 8.75 2.76
N GLU A 206 -7.66 7.54 2.49
CA GLU A 206 -7.79 6.96 1.16
C GLU A 206 -8.81 7.74 0.31
N ILE A 207 -9.90 8.16 0.92
CA ILE A 207 -10.95 8.97 0.27
C ILE A 207 -10.38 10.31 -0.18
N GLU A 208 -9.51 10.95 0.61
CA GLU A 208 -8.87 12.20 0.18
C GLU A 208 -8.04 12.03 -1.09
N PHE A 209 -7.24 10.97 -1.20
CA PHE A 209 -6.50 10.67 -2.42
C PHE A 209 -7.42 10.30 -3.58
N ALA A 210 -8.41 9.45 -3.33
CA ALA A 210 -9.36 9.00 -4.35
C ALA A 210 -10.17 10.16 -4.93
N ARG A 211 -10.63 11.10 -4.09
CA ARG A 211 -11.37 12.31 -4.51
C ARG A 211 -10.56 13.18 -5.48
N LEU A 212 -9.26 13.15 -5.37
CA LEU A 212 -8.33 13.91 -6.22
C LEU A 212 -7.83 13.11 -7.43
N GLY A 213 -8.31 11.88 -7.62
CA GLY A 213 -7.95 11.03 -8.75
C GLY A 213 -6.56 10.38 -8.62
N ILE A 214 -6.00 10.33 -7.41
CA ILE A 214 -4.66 9.80 -7.18
C ILE A 214 -4.73 8.29 -6.97
N MET A 215 -4.00 7.54 -7.81
CA MET A 215 -3.74 6.12 -7.65
C MET A 215 -2.72 5.91 -6.54
N THR A 216 -2.86 4.85 -5.75
CA THR A 216 -1.92 4.55 -4.67
C THR A 216 -1.31 3.16 -4.79
N VAL A 217 0.00 3.06 -4.58
CA VAL A 217 0.73 1.80 -4.46
C VAL A 217 1.29 1.71 -3.04
N ARG A 218 0.96 0.65 -2.34
CA ARG A 218 1.34 0.45 -0.93
C ARG A 218 2.21 -0.77 -0.72
N LYS A 219 2.80 -0.86 0.48
CA LYS A 219 3.59 -2.01 0.92
C LYS A 219 4.83 -2.25 0.04
N LEU A 220 5.50 -1.14 -0.31
CA LEU A 220 6.80 -1.25 -0.96
C LEU A 220 7.85 -1.71 0.05
N VAL A 221 8.83 -2.46 -0.44
CA VAL A 221 10.00 -2.89 0.33
C VAL A 221 11.29 -2.42 -0.33
N HIS A 222 12.39 -2.46 0.39
CA HIS A 222 13.72 -2.11 -0.11
C HIS A 222 13.85 -0.68 -0.67
N CYS A 223 12.98 0.24 -0.29
CA CYS A 223 13.02 1.63 -0.74
C CYS A 223 14.30 2.37 -0.29
N GLY A 224 14.92 1.92 0.79
CA GLY A 224 16.21 2.43 1.28
C GLY A 224 17.38 2.18 0.31
N ARG A 225 17.24 1.25 -0.64
CA ARG A 225 18.25 1.01 -1.68
C ARG A 225 18.31 2.09 -2.75
N ILE A 226 17.24 2.89 -2.90
CA ILE A 226 17.18 3.99 -3.86
C ILE A 226 18.09 5.12 -3.37
N LYS A 227 19.12 5.44 -4.14
CA LYS A 227 20.10 6.48 -3.80
C LYS A 227 19.76 7.81 -4.46
N ASN A 228 19.25 7.76 -5.69
CA ASN A 228 18.89 8.96 -6.45
C ASN A 228 17.48 9.44 -6.05
N PRO A 229 17.28 10.72 -5.71
CA PRO A 229 15.95 11.26 -5.43
C PRO A 229 15.03 11.31 -6.66
N LYS A 230 15.55 11.03 -7.84
CA LYS A 230 14.79 10.95 -9.10
C LYS A 230 15.05 9.61 -9.77
N VAL A 231 14.01 8.81 -9.91
CA VAL A 231 14.07 7.48 -10.51
C VAL A 231 12.94 7.32 -11.52
N LYS A 232 12.96 6.26 -12.30
CA LYS A 232 11.79 5.78 -13.02
C LYS A 232 11.22 4.58 -12.27
N VAL A 233 9.90 4.42 -12.25
CA VAL A 233 9.26 3.23 -11.68
C VAL A 233 8.45 2.51 -12.74
N ILE A 234 8.39 1.19 -12.59
CA ILE A 234 7.50 0.30 -13.32
C ILE A 234 6.56 -0.29 -12.28
N VAL A 235 5.27 -0.08 -12.45
CA VAL A 235 4.21 -0.72 -11.67
C VAL A 235 3.47 -1.67 -12.59
N ALA A 236 3.50 -2.95 -12.29
CA ALA A 236 2.91 -4.01 -13.12
C ALA A 236 1.82 -4.76 -12.34
N PRO A 237 0.59 -4.25 -12.31
CA PRO A 237 -0.54 -4.92 -11.64
C PRO A 237 -0.99 -6.14 -12.43
N LEU A 238 -1.57 -7.12 -11.72
CA LEU A 238 -2.32 -8.17 -12.38
C LEU A 238 -3.50 -7.55 -13.16
N GLN A 239 -3.68 -7.99 -14.40
CA GLN A 239 -4.77 -7.55 -15.27
C GLN A 239 -6.08 -8.22 -14.84
N VAL A 240 -6.80 -7.55 -13.95
CA VAL A 240 -8.09 -8.00 -13.44
C VAL A 240 -9.19 -7.25 -14.14
N VAL A 241 -10.01 -7.94 -14.93
CA VAL A 241 -11.16 -7.35 -15.64
C VAL A 241 -12.11 -6.70 -14.64
N ARG A 242 -12.42 -5.42 -14.85
CA ARG A 242 -13.20 -4.59 -13.94
C ARG A 242 -12.60 -4.44 -12.54
N GLY A 243 -11.32 -4.77 -12.37
CA GLY A 243 -10.61 -4.60 -11.10
C GLY A 243 -10.43 -3.13 -10.73
N VAL A 244 -10.50 -2.84 -9.44
CA VAL A 244 -10.26 -1.51 -8.86
C VAL A 244 -9.01 -1.51 -7.97
N ALA A 245 -8.52 -2.70 -7.65
CA ALA A 245 -7.25 -2.94 -6.97
C ALA A 245 -6.62 -4.23 -7.48
N ALA A 246 -5.31 -4.34 -7.47
CA ALA A 246 -4.59 -5.56 -7.80
C ALA A 246 -3.21 -5.60 -7.17
N THR A 247 -2.80 -6.80 -6.75
CA THR A 247 -1.39 -7.08 -6.44
C THR A 247 -0.54 -6.73 -7.64
N CYS A 248 0.61 -6.10 -7.41
CA CYS A 248 1.48 -5.63 -8.48
C CYS A 248 2.96 -5.90 -8.18
N ARG A 249 3.74 -6.03 -9.24
CA ARG A 249 5.20 -5.94 -9.17
C ARG A 249 5.64 -4.50 -9.36
N VAL A 250 6.58 -4.03 -8.54
CA VAL A 250 7.13 -2.68 -8.62
C VAL A 250 8.64 -2.73 -8.70
N VAL A 251 9.19 -2.09 -9.72
CA VAL A 251 10.63 -1.99 -9.94
C VAL A 251 11.03 -0.53 -10.09
N ALA A 252 12.02 -0.09 -9.33
CA ALA A 252 12.66 1.20 -9.56
C ALA A 252 13.87 1.02 -10.49
N VAL A 253 14.08 2.01 -11.35
CA VAL A 253 15.16 2.06 -12.32
C VAL A 253 15.95 3.35 -12.12
N GLU A 254 17.22 3.21 -11.78
CA GLU A 254 18.19 4.31 -11.74
C GLU A 254 19.07 4.28 -12.99
N ASP A 255 19.32 5.45 -13.55
CA ASP A 255 20.25 5.62 -14.68
C ASP A 255 21.71 5.53 -14.24
#